data_eeab2147fe72f590269293d7f03de771
#
_entry.id   eeab2147fe72f590269293d7f03de771
#
_cell.length_a   1.000
_cell.length_b   1.000
_cell.length_c   1.000
_cell.angle_alpha   90.00
_cell.angle_beta   90.00
_cell.angle_gamma   90.00
#
_symmetry.space_group_name_H-M   'P 1'
#
loop_
_entity.id
_entity.type
_entity.pdbx_description
1 polymer ?
#
loop_
_entity_poly.entity_id
_entity_poly.type
_entity_poly.pdbx_seq_one_letter_code
_entity_poly.pdbx_strand_id
1 'polypeptide(L)'
;SDDFYIIYLGKAIQTTVPPDGSVSTAKIASSAVDLTSKVTGVLPVANGGTGLSSASGMVKILDTTITNQPDFVLTSSHINSTYDKYQMFYHFSPATDSTQLYAYAYVGGSRITSTNHSIQIFPLDGGSVTTNTSIDLFFRLNRYNIGSADGEGVSGSAILQNVNSTTVPYCISGQNTEITDGGSGIQNVFGGSAKATQRADVLNGIQFIFSGGNIASGTFELYGVV
;
A
#
# COMPACT_ATOMS: atom_id res chain seq x y z
N SER A 1 -15.89 80.20 40.91
CA SER A 1 -15.96 79.51 39.61
C SER A 1 -15.89 78.00 39.86
N ASP A 2 -16.91 77.31 39.51
CA ASP A 2 -16.96 75.86 39.62
C ASP A 2 -16.13 75.25 38.53
N ASP A 3 -15.04 74.53 38.87
CA ASP A 3 -14.24 73.81 37.91
C ASP A 3 -14.98 72.57 37.43
N PHE A 4 -15.27 72.52 36.17
CA PHE A 4 -15.92 71.38 35.53
C PHE A 4 -14.85 70.51 34.86
N TYR A 5 -14.78 69.25 35.20
CA TYR A 5 -13.93 68.28 34.51
C TYR A 5 -14.70 67.05 34.10
N ILE A 6 -14.38 66.51 32.91
CA ILE A 6 -14.97 65.31 32.36
C ILE A 6 -13.96 64.15 32.51
N ILE A 7 -14.35 63.14 33.24
CA ILE A 7 -13.63 61.87 33.24
C ILE A 7 -14.12 61.03 32.07
N TYR A 8 -13.30 60.83 31.06
CA TYR A 8 -13.64 59.96 29.93
C TYR A 8 -13.36 58.53 30.32
N LEU A 9 -14.40 57.74 30.63
CA LEU A 9 -14.32 56.29 30.81
C LEU A 9 -14.42 55.62 29.44
N GLY A 10 -13.34 55.70 28.65
CA GLY A 10 -13.26 54.96 27.40
C GLY A 10 -13.23 53.46 27.67
N LYS A 11 -13.89 52.69 26.80
CA LYS A 11 -13.68 51.23 26.78
C LYS A 11 -12.18 50.99 26.60
N ALA A 12 -11.61 50.15 27.45
CA ALA A 12 -10.25 49.67 27.26
C ALA A 12 -10.13 49.11 25.85
N ILE A 13 -9.20 49.60 25.06
CA ILE A 13 -8.87 49.03 23.76
C ILE A 13 -8.47 47.57 24.03
N GLN A 14 -9.22 46.64 23.54
CA GLN A 14 -8.85 45.24 23.61
C GLN A 14 -7.50 45.10 22.88
N THR A 15 -6.48 44.72 23.62
CA THR A 15 -5.21 44.35 22.99
C THR A 15 -5.46 43.20 22.03
N THR A 16 -4.96 43.32 20.80
CA THR A 16 -5.08 42.27 19.78
C THR A 16 -4.35 40.96 20.13
N VAL A 17 -3.48 41.06 21.14
CA VAL A 17 -2.72 39.93 21.69
C VAL A 17 -3.19 39.67 23.13
N PRO A 18 -3.87 38.53 23.37
CA PRO A 18 -4.22 38.17 24.76
C PRO A 18 -2.97 37.96 25.62
N PRO A 19 -3.01 38.33 26.90
CA PRO A 19 -1.91 38.04 27.82
C PRO A 19 -1.62 36.53 27.90
N ASP A 20 -0.36 36.17 28.20
CA ASP A 20 0.05 34.79 28.38
C ASP A 20 -0.84 34.04 29.36
N GLY A 21 -1.27 32.85 29.03
CA GLY A 21 -2.16 32.00 29.84
C GLY A 21 -3.61 32.47 29.96
N SER A 22 -3.99 33.60 29.33
CA SER A 22 -5.39 34.11 29.37
C SER A 22 -6.38 33.38 28.52
N VAL A 23 -5.91 32.61 27.50
CA VAL A 23 -6.76 31.78 26.62
C VAL A 23 -6.85 30.37 27.23
N SER A 24 -7.93 30.11 27.95
CA SER A 24 -8.24 28.78 28.48
C SER A 24 -9.01 27.93 27.48
N THR A 25 -9.08 26.61 27.71
CA THR A 25 -9.85 25.68 26.90
C THR A 25 -11.30 26.11 26.66
N ALA A 26 -11.93 26.70 27.71
CA ALA A 26 -13.32 27.19 27.61
C ALA A 26 -13.50 28.40 26.67
N LYS A 27 -12.41 29.09 26.31
CA LYS A 27 -12.42 30.24 25.39
C LYS A 27 -12.19 29.85 23.92
N ILE A 28 -11.86 28.59 23.68
CA ILE A 28 -11.69 28.02 22.34
C ILE A 28 -12.91 27.19 22.02
N ALA A 29 -13.73 27.63 21.08
CA ALA A 29 -14.89 26.87 20.65
C ALA A 29 -14.46 25.54 20.01
N SER A 30 -15.31 24.52 20.09
CA SER A 30 -15.08 23.24 19.39
C SER A 30 -14.86 23.50 17.90
N SER A 31 -13.88 22.84 17.31
CA SER A 31 -13.46 23.02 15.90
C SER A 31 -12.91 24.40 15.53
N ALA A 32 -12.59 25.26 16.50
CA ALA A 32 -12.04 26.59 16.25
C ALA A 32 -10.54 26.60 15.90
N VAL A 33 -9.84 25.51 16.10
CA VAL A 33 -8.40 25.39 15.79
C VAL A 33 -8.21 24.47 14.58
N ASP A 34 -7.81 25.06 13.47
CA ASP A 34 -7.38 24.32 12.29
C ASP A 34 -5.95 23.80 12.51
N LEU A 35 -5.82 22.50 12.78
CA LEU A 35 -4.53 21.85 13.03
C LEU A 35 -3.64 21.78 11.77
N THR A 36 -4.20 21.94 10.58
CA THR A 36 -3.42 21.93 9.33
C THR A 36 -2.59 23.19 9.14
N SER A 37 -3.02 24.31 9.72
CA SER A 37 -2.39 25.62 9.56
C SER A 37 -1.87 26.23 10.87
N LYS A 38 -2.25 25.70 12.03
CA LYS A 38 -1.96 26.31 13.35
C LYS A 38 -0.98 25.52 14.21
N VAL A 39 -0.62 24.31 13.80
CA VAL A 39 0.37 23.49 14.51
C VAL A 39 1.66 23.45 13.72
N THR A 40 2.76 23.89 14.34
CA THR A 40 4.11 23.76 13.78
C THR A 40 4.92 22.77 14.63
N GLY A 41 5.71 21.93 13.98
CA GLY A 41 6.50 20.90 14.65
C GLY A 41 5.73 19.58 14.85
N VAL A 42 6.23 18.75 15.77
CA VAL A 42 5.69 17.41 16.03
C VAL A 42 4.58 17.49 17.07
N LEU A 43 3.38 17.06 16.72
CA LEU A 43 2.29 16.88 17.68
C LEU A 43 2.56 15.60 18.49
N PRO A 44 2.68 15.67 19.84
CA PRO A 44 2.90 14.48 20.66
C PRO A 44 1.80 13.44 20.53
N VAL A 45 2.14 12.15 20.71
CA VAL A 45 1.19 11.03 20.66
C VAL A 45 0.07 11.20 21.69
N ALA A 46 0.37 11.72 22.88
CA ALA A 46 -0.63 12.00 23.91
C ALA A 46 -1.70 13.02 23.49
N ASN A 47 -1.41 13.83 22.47
CA ASN A 47 -2.33 14.83 21.91
C ASN A 47 -2.92 14.40 20.56
N GLY A 48 -2.86 13.11 20.23
CA GLY A 48 -3.39 12.55 18.99
C GLY A 48 -2.45 12.63 17.77
N GLY A 49 -1.21 13.08 17.95
CA GLY A 49 -0.19 13.06 16.90
C GLY A 49 0.51 11.71 16.79
N THR A 50 1.29 11.53 15.72
CA THR A 50 2.15 10.35 15.58
C THR A 50 3.43 10.43 16.39
N GLY A 51 3.78 11.60 16.94
CA GLY A 51 5.03 11.86 17.64
C GLY A 51 6.25 11.99 16.71
N LEU A 52 6.04 12.06 15.41
CA LEU A 52 7.09 12.06 14.39
C LEU A 52 7.00 13.30 13.51
N SER A 53 8.15 13.80 13.07
CA SER A 53 8.25 14.95 12.15
C SER A 53 7.93 14.58 10.69
N SER A 54 7.89 13.29 10.40
CA SER A 54 7.48 12.74 9.09
C SER A 54 6.47 11.62 9.30
N ALA A 55 5.64 11.35 8.31
CA ALA A 55 4.80 10.16 8.34
C ALA A 55 5.70 8.92 8.46
N SER A 56 5.42 8.04 9.41
CA SER A 56 6.09 6.75 9.55
C SER A 56 5.06 5.65 9.51
N GLY A 57 5.47 4.49 9.02
CA GLY A 57 4.59 3.35 8.88
C GLY A 57 4.05 3.20 7.45
N MET A 58 2.79 2.84 7.31
CA MET A 58 2.16 2.60 6.02
C MET A 58 1.17 3.71 5.66
N VAL A 59 1.28 4.23 4.46
CA VAL A 59 0.36 5.23 3.89
C VAL A 59 -0.51 4.52 2.84
N LYS A 60 -1.84 4.51 3.05
CA LYS A 60 -2.78 3.91 2.08
C LYS A 60 -2.76 4.70 0.77
N ILE A 61 -2.44 4.03 -0.34
CA ILE A 61 -2.38 4.60 -1.69
C ILE A 61 -3.63 4.23 -2.48
N LEU A 62 -4.09 2.98 -2.35
CA LEU A 62 -5.20 2.44 -3.10
C LEU A 62 -6.00 1.48 -2.22
N ASP A 63 -7.33 1.53 -2.40
CA ASP A 63 -8.30 0.57 -1.87
C ASP A 63 -9.38 0.41 -2.93
N THR A 64 -9.54 -0.78 -3.47
CA THR A 64 -10.44 -0.98 -4.62
C THR A 64 -11.05 -2.37 -4.64
N THR A 65 -12.23 -2.45 -5.24
CA THR A 65 -12.90 -3.69 -5.60
C THR A 65 -12.79 -3.92 -7.10
N ILE A 66 -12.54 -5.15 -7.50
CA ILE A 66 -12.38 -5.57 -8.88
C ILE A 66 -13.55 -6.47 -9.24
N THR A 67 -14.18 -6.23 -10.40
CA THR A 67 -15.32 -7.02 -10.87
C THR A 67 -15.16 -7.30 -12.36
N ASN A 68 -15.06 -8.55 -12.72
CA ASN A 68 -14.99 -9.06 -14.10
C ASN A 68 -14.00 -8.32 -15.00
N GLN A 69 -12.75 -8.19 -14.54
CA GLN A 69 -11.67 -7.54 -15.30
C GLN A 69 -10.69 -8.58 -15.86
N PRO A 70 -10.17 -8.38 -17.07
CA PRO A 70 -9.16 -9.29 -17.64
C PRO A 70 -7.86 -9.32 -16.83
N ASP A 71 -7.54 -8.21 -16.19
CA ASP A 71 -6.36 -8.02 -15.34
C ASP A 71 -6.59 -6.88 -14.34
N PHE A 72 -5.64 -6.69 -13.44
CA PHE A 72 -5.57 -5.54 -12.54
C PHE A 72 -4.16 -4.94 -12.59
N VAL A 73 -4.05 -3.66 -12.97
CA VAL A 73 -2.77 -3.00 -13.20
C VAL A 73 -2.55 -1.84 -12.23
N LEU A 74 -1.49 -1.95 -11.45
CA LEU A 74 -0.88 -0.82 -10.75
C LEU A 74 0.05 -0.09 -11.73
N THR A 75 -0.17 1.20 -11.91
CA THR A 75 0.62 2.04 -12.83
C THR A 75 1.60 2.94 -12.06
N SER A 76 2.34 3.78 -12.77
CA SER A 76 3.24 4.78 -12.17
C SER A 76 2.53 5.83 -11.29
N SER A 77 1.20 5.94 -11.36
CA SER A 77 0.44 6.74 -10.40
C SER A 77 0.39 6.10 -9.01
N HIS A 78 0.57 4.79 -8.92
CA HIS A 78 0.53 4.00 -7.69
C HIS A 78 1.93 3.63 -7.20
N ILE A 79 2.80 3.17 -8.11
CA ILE A 79 4.19 2.78 -7.81
C ILE A 79 5.11 3.79 -8.48
N ASN A 80 5.74 4.64 -7.67
CA ASN A 80 6.56 5.76 -8.13
C ASN A 80 7.73 6.02 -7.16
N SER A 81 8.46 7.11 -7.37
CA SER A 81 9.64 7.45 -6.57
C SER A 81 9.35 7.92 -5.13
N THR A 82 8.08 7.99 -4.71
CA THR A 82 7.72 8.43 -3.36
C THR A 82 8.12 7.40 -2.31
N TYR A 83 7.96 6.11 -2.63
CA TYR A 83 8.28 5.01 -1.72
C TYR A 83 9.19 4.00 -2.41
N ASP A 84 10.12 3.42 -1.66
CA ASP A 84 10.98 2.33 -2.13
C ASP A 84 10.42 0.95 -1.80
N LYS A 85 9.40 0.92 -0.93
CA LYS A 85 8.73 -0.30 -0.48
C LYS A 85 7.22 -0.11 -0.53
N TYR A 86 6.53 -1.17 -0.95
CA TYR A 86 5.06 -1.20 -1.00
C TYR A 86 4.55 -2.49 -0.39
N GLN A 87 3.54 -2.37 0.49
CA GLN A 87 2.80 -3.49 1.04
C GLN A 87 1.48 -3.62 0.32
N MET A 88 1.14 -4.84 -0.10
CA MET A 88 -0.10 -5.18 -0.79
C MET A 88 -0.89 -6.19 0.02
N PHE A 89 -2.22 -6.05 0.02
CA PHE A 89 -3.17 -7.06 0.47
C PHE A 89 -4.16 -7.29 -0.66
N TYR A 90 -4.46 -8.55 -0.94
CA TYR A 90 -5.32 -8.90 -2.05
C TYR A 90 -6.17 -10.13 -1.80
N HIS A 91 -7.32 -10.14 -2.43
CA HIS A 91 -8.13 -11.31 -2.67
C HIS A 91 -8.57 -11.32 -4.13
N PHE A 92 -8.39 -12.42 -4.84
CA PHE A 92 -8.83 -12.58 -6.22
C PHE A 92 -9.50 -13.94 -6.41
N SER A 93 -10.69 -13.93 -7.03
CA SER A 93 -11.37 -15.13 -7.49
C SER A 93 -11.35 -15.16 -9.02
N PRO A 94 -10.92 -16.25 -9.65
CA PRO A 94 -10.90 -16.36 -11.10
C PRO A 94 -12.30 -16.64 -11.67
N ALA A 95 -12.53 -16.23 -12.91
CA ALA A 95 -13.74 -16.59 -13.66
C ALA A 95 -13.66 -17.97 -14.32
N THR A 96 -12.47 -18.55 -14.37
CA THR A 96 -12.20 -19.83 -15.02
C THR A 96 -11.49 -20.74 -14.04
N ASP A 97 -11.89 -21.98 -14.02
CA ASP A 97 -11.32 -23.03 -13.19
C ASP A 97 -9.89 -23.40 -13.61
N SER A 98 -9.14 -24.00 -12.68
CA SER A 98 -7.78 -24.49 -12.90
C SER A 98 -6.79 -23.42 -13.39
N THR A 99 -6.82 -22.22 -12.82
CA THR A 99 -5.94 -21.09 -13.18
C THR A 99 -4.88 -20.80 -12.13
N GLN A 100 -3.90 -19.99 -12.50
CA GLN A 100 -2.81 -19.55 -11.65
C GLN A 100 -2.70 -18.03 -11.67
N LEU A 101 -2.37 -17.42 -10.52
CA LEU A 101 -2.19 -15.98 -10.40
C LEU A 101 -0.74 -15.61 -10.73
N TYR A 102 -0.56 -14.68 -11.67
CA TYR A 102 0.71 -14.12 -12.11
C TYR A 102 0.78 -12.64 -11.81
N ALA A 103 1.98 -12.16 -11.48
CA ALA A 103 2.30 -10.75 -11.37
C ALA A 103 3.40 -10.39 -12.36
N TYR A 104 3.10 -9.52 -13.33
CA TYR A 104 4.06 -9.01 -14.30
C TYR A 104 4.59 -7.65 -13.87
N ALA A 105 5.91 -7.48 -13.95
CA ALA A 105 6.55 -6.21 -13.67
C ALA A 105 6.46 -5.25 -14.85
N TYR A 106 6.35 -3.95 -14.55
CA TYR A 106 6.43 -2.85 -15.51
C TYR A 106 7.65 -1.99 -15.22
N VAL A 107 8.43 -1.71 -16.24
CA VAL A 107 9.60 -0.83 -16.22
C VAL A 107 9.47 0.16 -17.37
N GLY A 108 9.66 1.45 -17.09
CA GLY A 108 9.48 2.49 -18.12
C GLY A 108 8.06 2.55 -18.70
N GLY A 109 7.04 2.13 -17.96
CA GLY A 109 5.65 2.09 -18.40
C GLY A 109 5.29 0.91 -19.30
N SER A 110 6.21 -0.02 -19.52
CA SER A 110 6.00 -1.21 -20.35
C SER A 110 6.14 -2.49 -19.55
N ARG A 111 5.29 -3.47 -19.84
CA ARG A 111 5.39 -4.81 -19.24
C ARG A 111 6.68 -5.48 -19.69
N ILE A 112 7.41 -6.06 -18.75
CA ILE A 112 8.58 -6.88 -19.05
C ILE A 112 8.12 -8.14 -19.79
N THR A 113 8.72 -8.39 -20.95
CA THR A 113 8.42 -9.53 -21.83
C THR A 113 9.61 -10.49 -22.00
N SER A 114 10.66 -10.33 -21.19
CA SER A 114 11.83 -11.19 -21.19
C SER A 114 11.93 -12.00 -19.89
N THR A 115 12.59 -13.16 -19.94
CA THR A 115 12.78 -14.09 -18.80
C THR A 115 13.76 -13.54 -17.78
N ASN A 116 13.35 -12.50 -17.05
CA ASN A 116 14.20 -11.69 -16.18
C ASN A 116 13.91 -11.84 -14.69
N HIS A 117 12.95 -12.70 -14.31
CA HIS A 117 12.56 -12.90 -12.93
C HIS A 117 12.88 -14.31 -12.44
N SER A 118 13.23 -14.41 -11.17
CA SER A 118 13.35 -15.68 -10.45
C SER A 118 12.36 -15.65 -9.29
N ILE A 119 11.61 -16.72 -9.12
CA ILE A 119 10.67 -16.86 -8.01
C ILE A 119 10.74 -18.26 -7.42
N GLN A 120 10.58 -18.33 -6.10
CA GLN A 120 10.42 -19.56 -5.36
C GLN A 120 9.09 -19.54 -4.61
N ILE A 121 8.38 -20.67 -4.63
CA ILE A 121 7.13 -20.86 -3.91
C ILE A 121 7.28 -22.11 -3.05
N PHE A 122 6.96 -21.94 -1.76
CA PHE A 122 6.97 -22.99 -0.76
C PHE A 122 5.53 -23.25 -0.30
N PRO A 123 4.83 -24.26 -0.88
CA PRO A 123 3.51 -24.64 -0.38
C PRO A 123 3.65 -25.38 0.94
N LEU A 124 2.77 -25.09 1.88
CA LEU A 124 2.72 -25.75 3.19
C LEU A 124 1.61 -26.80 3.19
N ASP A 125 1.81 -27.88 2.45
CA ASP A 125 0.80 -28.94 2.22
C ASP A 125 1.14 -30.27 2.87
N GLY A 126 1.60 -30.24 4.12
CA GLY A 126 1.82 -31.45 4.90
C GLY A 126 3.23 -32.03 4.83
N GLY A 127 4.22 -31.26 4.50
CA GLY A 127 5.63 -31.60 4.71
C GLY A 127 6.52 -31.69 3.48
N SER A 128 6.02 -31.58 2.29
CA SER A 128 6.86 -31.50 1.08
C SER A 128 7.11 -30.06 0.67
N VAL A 129 8.28 -29.56 0.99
CA VAL A 129 8.76 -28.28 0.44
C VAL A 129 9.18 -28.53 -1.01
N THR A 130 8.38 -28.08 -1.96
CA THR A 130 8.75 -28.12 -3.37
C THR A 130 9.29 -26.77 -3.79
N THR A 131 10.59 -26.70 -4.07
CA THR A 131 11.20 -25.50 -4.63
C THR A 131 10.95 -25.48 -6.14
N ASN A 132 10.23 -24.49 -6.63
CA ASN A 132 10.17 -24.20 -8.05
C ASN A 132 11.06 -22.99 -8.33
N THR A 133 12.22 -23.23 -8.90
CA THR A 133 13.12 -22.20 -9.38
C THR A 133 12.82 -22.02 -10.87
N SER A 134 11.97 -21.06 -11.21
CA SER A 134 11.71 -20.70 -12.61
C SER A 134 12.34 -19.35 -12.91
N ILE A 135 12.96 -19.24 -14.06
CA ILE A 135 13.33 -17.95 -14.64
C ILE A 135 12.20 -17.59 -15.60
N ASP A 136 11.28 -16.76 -15.14
CA ASP A 136 10.04 -16.47 -15.86
C ASP A 136 9.89 -15.00 -16.27
N LEU A 137 8.90 -14.75 -17.11
CA LEU A 137 8.45 -13.41 -17.51
C LEU A 137 7.71 -12.68 -16.37
N PHE A 138 7.29 -13.41 -15.34
CA PHE A 138 6.39 -12.98 -14.27
C PHE A 138 6.76 -13.62 -12.94
N PHE A 139 6.26 -13.04 -11.87
CA PHE A 139 6.23 -13.66 -10.57
C PHE A 139 4.95 -14.52 -10.45
N ARG A 140 5.12 -15.83 -10.36
CA ARG A 140 4.03 -16.72 -10.02
C ARG A 140 3.75 -16.62 -8.52
N LEU A 141 2.52 -16.33 -8.13
CA LEU A 141 2.21 -16.07 -6.73
C LEU A 141 1.62 -17.26 -5.99
N ASN A 142 1.17 -18.30 -6.72
CA ASN A 142 0.57 -19.50 -6.14
C ASN A 142 1.13 -20.77 -6.75
N ARG A 143 1.01 -21.87 -6.04
CA ARG A 143 1.61 -23.17 -6.43
C ARG A 143 0.68 -24.01 -7.30
N TYR A 144 -0.55 -24.21 -6.85
CA TYR A 144 -1.51 -25.10 -7.48
C TYR A 144 -2.52 -24.32 -8.33
N ASN A 145 -3.38 -25.01 -9.02
CA ASN A 145 -4.45 -24.38 -9.76
C ASN A 145 -5.56 -23.93 -8.83
N ILE A 146 -5.99 -22.71 -8.99
CA ILE A 146 -7.06 -22.08 -8.21
C ILE A 146 -8.38 -22.41 -8.89
N GLY A 147 -9.39 -22.76 -8.11
CA GLY A 147 -10.74 -23.01 -8.58
C GLY A 147 -11.57 -21.74 -8.73
N SER A 148 -12.68 -21.85 -9.45
CA SER A 148 -13.62 -20.76 -9.74
C SER A 148 -14.98 -20.89 -9.07
N ALA A 149 -15.20 -21.94 -8.27
CA ALA A 149 -16.44 -22.13 -7.53
C ALA A 149 -16.56 -21.13 -6.35
N ASP A 150 -17.76 -21.02 -5.80
CA ASP A 150 -18.02 -20.16 -4.64
C ASP A 150 -17.11 -20.51 -3.46
N GLY A 151 -16.38 -19.54 -2.95
CA GLY A 151 -15.41 -19.71 -1.89
C GLY A 151 -14.01 -20.09 -2.35
N GLU A 152 -13.80 -20.34 -3.64
CA GLU A 152 -12.48 -20.57 -4.21
C GLU A 152 -11.81 -19.24 -4.63
N GLY A 153 -10.49 -19.24 -4.65
CA GLY A 153 -9.72 -18.05 -4.95
C GLY A 153 -8.37 -18.03 -4.24
N VAL A 154 -7.75 -16.88 -4.22
CA VAL A 154 -6.46 -16.64 -3.56
C VAL A 154 -6.49 -15.37 -2.75
N SER A 155 -6.11 -15.45 -1.48
CA SER A 155 -6.01 -14.31 -0.56
C SER A 155 -4.62 -14.23 0.02
N GLY A 156 -4.05 -13.04 0.06
CA GLY A 156 -2.69 -12.92 0.57
C GLY A 156 -2.19 -11.51 0.77
N SER A 157 -0.92 -11.46 1.12
CA SER A 157 -0.16 -10.21 1.21
C SER A 157 1.21 -10.36 0.59
N ALA A 158 1.72 -9.28 0.04
CA ALA A 158 3.06 -9.22 -0.51
C ALA A 158 3.70 -7.87 -0.28
N ILE A 159 5.03 -7.87 -0.16
CA ILE A 159 5.84 -6.66 -0.11
C ILE A 159 6.70 -6.58 -1.37
N LEU A 160 6.69 -5.41 -2.01
CA LEU A 160 7.65 -5.01 -3.02
C LEU A 160 8.74 -4.20 -2.36
N GLN A 161 10.00 -4.43 -2.74
CA GLN A 161 11.16 -3.73 -2.20
C GLN A 161 12.09 -3.32 -3.34
N ASN A 162 12.90 -2.29 -3.08
CA ASN A 162 13.91 -1.77 -4.00
C ASN A 162 13.31 -1.29 -5.33
N VAL A 163 12.08 -0.79 -5.33
CA VAL A 163 11.39 -0.41 -6.57
C VAL A 163 12.08 0.77 -7.28
N ASN A 164 12.74 1.65 -6.52
CA ASN A 164 13.47 2.82 -7.02
C ASN A 164 14.99 2.62 -7.07
N SER A 165 15.47 1.44 -6.72
CA SER A 165 16.92 1.18 -6.71
C SER A 165 17.47 1.06 -8.13
N THR A 166 18.63 1.64 -8.35
CA THR A 166 19.42 1.48 -9.58
C THR A 166 20.65 0.58 -9.38
N THR A 167 20.80 0.00 -8.19
CA THR A 167 21.95 -0.82 -7.82
C THR A 167 21.57 -2.22 -7.34
N VAL A 168 20.34 -2.37 -6.82
CA VAL A 168 19.80 -3.64 -6.31
C VAL A 168 18.52 -3.94 -7.08
N PRO A 169 18.32 -5.16 -7.60
CA PRO A 169 17.08 -5.53 -8.29
C PRO A 169 15.87 -5.41 -7.36
N TYR A 170 14.73 -4.99 -7.93
CA TYR A 170 13.47 -5.05 -7.20
C TYR A 170 13.11 -6.50 -6.89
N CYS A 171 12.43 -6.69 -5.77
CA CYS A 171 11.99 -8.00 -5.34
C CYS A 171 10.57 -7.96 -4.78
N ILE A 172 9.91 -9.12 -4.81
CA ILE A 172 8.61 -9.37 -4.20
C ILE A 172 8.74 -10.54 -3.24
N SER A 173 8.13 -10.44 -2.08
CA SER A 173 7.97 -11.56 -1.16
C SER A 173 6.63 -11.50 -0.46
N GLY A 174 6.09 -12.63 -0.07
CA GLY A 174 4.80 -12.65 0.60
C GLY A 174 4.30 -14.04 0.92
N GLN A 175 3.02 -14.06 1.29
CA GLN A 175 2.30 -15.29 1.57
C GLN A 175 0.86 -15.17 1.10
N ASN A 176 0.27 -16.29 0.75
CA ASN A 176 -1.15 -16.38 0.45
C ASN A 176 -1.72 -17.74 0.83
N THR A 177 -3.03 -17.79 0.89
CA THR A 177 -3.80 -19.04 0.92
C THR A 177 -4.58 -19.10 -0.39
N GLU A 178 -4.41 -20.18 -1.14
CA GLU A 178 -5.21 -20.52 -2.30
C GLU A 178 -6.22 -21.61 -1.94
N ILE A 179 -7.40 -21.51 -2.50
CA ILE A 179 -8.37 -22.62 -2.55
C ILE A 179 -8.31 -23.18 -3.97
N THR A 180 -7.89 -24.42 -4.05
CA THR A 180 -7.67 -25.10 -5.34
C THR A 180 -8.99 -25.49 -6.00
N ASP A 181 -8.95 -25.88 -7.27
CA ASP A 181 -10.07 -26.43 -8.03
C ASP A 181 -10.66 -27.74 -7.47
N GLY A 182 -9.99 -28.35 -6.50
CA GLY A 182 -10.50 -29.45 -5.68
C GLY A 182 -11.02 -29.02 -4.30
N GLY A 183 -11.15 -27.72 -4.03
CA GLY A 183 -11.63 -27.16 -2.76
C GLY A 183 -10.64 -27.25 -1.60
N SER A 184 -9.37 -27.62 -1.85
CA SER A 184 -8.35 -27.72 -0.81
C SER A 184 -7.69 -26.38 -0.53
N GLY A 185 -7.59 -25.98 0.74
CA GLY A 185 -6.88 -24.78 1.17
C GLY A 185 -5.38 -25.04 1.28
N ILE A 186 -4.57 -24.34 0.51
CA ILE A 186 -3.10 -24.43 0.52
C ILE A 186 -2.51 -23.07 0.87
N GLN A 187 -1.65 -23.05 1.88
CA GLN A 187 -0.86 -21.87 2.20
C GLN A 187 0.47 -21.90 1.42
N ASN A 188 0.80 -20.79 0.79
CA ASN A 188 2.07 -20.58 0.11
C ASN A 188 2.86 -19.46 0.77
N VAL A 189 4.18 -19.63 0.83
CA VAL A 189 5.15 -18.57 1.06
C VAL A 189 5.95 -18.43 -0.23
N PHE A 190 6.08 -17.21 -0.75
CA PHE A 190 6.78 -16.96 -2.00
C PHE A 190 7.78 -15.82 -1.88
N GLY A 191 8.80 -15.86 -2.72
CA GLY A 191 9.77 -14.78 -2.85
C GLY A 191 10.47 -14.85 -4.19
N GLY A 192 10.71 -13.67 -4.77
CA GLY A 192 11.38 -13.58 -6.06
C GLY A 192 11.97 -12.20 -6.30
N SER A 193 12.85 -12.11 -7.28
CA SER A 193 13.49 -10.86 -7.68
C SER A 193 13.71 -10.80 -9.19
N ALA A 194 13.89 -9.59 -9.71
CA ALA A 194 14.52 -9.44 -11.00
C ALA A 194 15.96 -9.96 -10.97
N LYS A 195 16.49 -10.35 -12.13
CA LYS A 195 17.90 -10.76 -12.24
C LYS A 195 18.85 -9.61 -11.93
N ALA A 196 20.06 -9.93 -11.52
CA ALA A 196 21.12 -8.93 -11.27
C ALA A 196 21.41 -8.04 -12.49
N THR A 197 21.16 -8.52 -13.71
CA THR A 197 21.28 -7.74 -14.95
C THR A 197 20.23 -6.63 -15.07
N GLN A 198 19.11 -6.71 -14.36
CA GLN A 198 18.04 -5.73 -14.29
C GLN A 198 18.13 -4.84 -13.03
N ARG A 199 19.26 -4.77 -12.37
CA ARG A 199 19.41 -3.96 -11.15
C ARG A 199 19.22 -2.47 -11.35
N ALA A 200 19.33 -1.98 -12.58
CA ALA A 200 19.08 -0.58 -12.92
C ALA A 200 17.65 -0.29 -13.35
N ASP A 201 16.79 -1.32 -13.41
CA ASP A 201 15.41 -1.18 -13.82
C ASP A 201 14.56 -0.69 -12.65
N VAL A 202 14.03 0.52 -12.77
CA VAL A 202 13.08 1.09 -11.80
C VAL A 202 11.69 0.54 -12.08
N LEU A 203 11.15 -0.18 -11.09
CA LEU A 203 9.80 -0.73 -11.19
C LEU A 203 8.76 0.38 -11.04
N ASN A 204 7.88 0.55 -12.01
CA ASN A 204 6.83 1.56 -11.99
C ASN A 204 5.42 1.03 -12.26
N GLY A 205 5.22 -0.27 -12.08
CA GLY A 205 3.92 -0.90 -12.14
C GLY A 205 3.98 -2.40 -11.97
N ILE A 206 2.83 -2.98 -11.65
CA ILE A 206 2.62 -4.43 -11.59
C ILE A 206 1.24 -4.74 -12.16
N GLN A 207 1.15 -5.78 -12.97
CA GLN A 207 -0.09 -6.35 -13.47
C GLN A 207 -0.35 -7.71 -12.83
N PHE A 208 -1.52 -7.86 -12.25
CA PHE A 208 -2.03 -9.14 -11.76
C PHE A 208 -2.99 -9.72 -12.80
N ILE A 209 -2.81 -10.98 -13.15
CA ILE A 209 -3.61 -11.67 -14.13
C ILE A 209 -3.68 -13.16 -13.83
N PHE A 210 -4.80 -13.79 -14.08
CA PHE A 210 -4.87 -15.25 -14.08
C PHE A 210 -4.32 -15.83 -15.40
N SER A 211 -3.81 -17.04 -15.34
CA SER A 211 -3.31 -17.76 -16.53
C SER A 211 -4.40 -18.04 -17.57
N GLY A 212 -5.67 -17.93 -17.18
CA GLY A 212 -6.85 -18.06 -18.04
C GLY A 212 -8.06 -17.38 -17.46
N GLY A 213 -8.87 -16.76 -18.30
CA GLY A 213 -10.08 -16.05 -17.89
C GLY A 213 -9.83 -14.71 -17.17
N ASN A 214 -10.91 -14.09 -16.74
CA ASN A 214 -10.90 -12.82 -16.01
C ASN A 214 -10.69 -13.04 -14.51
N ILE A 215 -10.37 -11.96 -13.80
CA ILE A 215 -10.60 -11.82 -12.36
C ILE A 215 -12.11 -11.60 -12.21
N ALA A 216 -12.85 -12.62 -11.77
CA ALA A 216 -14.30 -12.52 -11.60
C ALA A 216 -14.67 -11.49 -10.54
N SER A 217 -13.98 -11.56 -9.41
CA SER A 217 -14.12 -10.61 -8.31
C SER A 217 -12.83 -10.52 -7.51
N GLY A 218 -12.66 -9.43 -6.76
CA GLY A 218 -11.52 -9.27 -5.87
C GLY A 218 -11.52 -7.96 -5.14
N THR A 219 -10.62 -7.87 -4.16
CA THR A 219 -10.27 -6.66 -3.44
C THR A 219 -8.77 -6.48 -3.44
N PHE A 220 -8.33 -5.25 -3.47
CA PHE A 220 -6.91 -4.92 -3.45
C PHE A 220 -6.64 -3.65 -2.67
N GLU A 221 -5.68 -3.72 -1.76
CA GLU A 221 -5.17 -2.57 -1.03
C GLU A 221 -3.65 -2.42 -1.26
N LEU A 222 -3.21 -1.18 -1.45
CA LEU A 222 -1.81 -0.81 -1.60
C LEU A 222 -1.42 0.23 -0.58
N TYR A 223 -0.29 0.01 0.06
CA TYR A 223 0.33 0.94 1.01
C TYR A 223 1.77 1.21 0.61
N GLY A 224 2.17 2.49 0.66
CA GLY A 224 3.58 2.88 0.65
C GLY A 224 4.15 2.74 2.06
N VAL A 225 5.35 2.18 2.18
CA VAL A 225 6.06 2.01 3.46
C VAL A 225 7.13 3.09 3.57
N VAL A 226 7.04 3.89 4.62
CA VAL A 226 7.95 5.01 4.91
C VAL A 226 9.12 4.56 5.78
#